data_b2ebe702086a0f3391b4ca9d4ac8c2af
#
_entry.id   b2ebe702086a0f3391b4ca9d4ac8c2af
#
_cell.length_a   1.000
_cell.length_b   1.000
_cell.length_c   1.000
_cell.angle_alpha   90.00
_cell.angle_beta   90.00
_cell.angle_gamma   90.00
#
_symmetry.space_group_name_H-M   'P 1'
#
loop_
_entity.id
_entity.type
_entity.pdbx_description
1 polymer ?
#
loop_
_entity_poly.entity_id
_entity_poly.type
_entity_poly.pdbx_seq_one_letter_code
_entity_poly.pdbx_strand_id
1 'polypeptide(L)'
;MSRCVNVCALVTCAMVASFVLNRSSGAEEGQIRKLGLIGLDTSHVIAFTDIINAKDAEGVLAEFEVVAGYPNGMPDNPSSWNRVEEYTSKLRDKGIKIFDTIEEMLPHVDAVLIESVDGRPHLEQARKVISARKPIFIDKPMAASLCDVLLIFRLAEEAKVPVFSSSSLRFSSGFQAVRKGEAGFGTVKRCVAWSPLHIEPHHPDLFWYGIHGVETLYTIMGTGCQTVIREAENRVVGTWKDGRIGVFEGRNGYGAEIEGSERSGSAGTYEGYKPLVIEICKFFKTGVPPVAKEETIELFAFMEAADESKRLGGQPVAIDQILAKAQAEADKKYQLISDCQ
;
A
#
# COMPACT_ATOMS: atom_id res chain seq x y z
N MET A 1 35.74 77.85 -25.26
CA MET A 1 36.59 76.71 -25.69
C MET A 1 36.93 75.92 -24.42
N SER A 2 36.28 74.84 -24.18
CA SER A 2 36.71 73.88 -23.13
C SER A 2 36.01 72.54 -23.41
N ARG A 3 36.79 71.52 -23.64
CA ARG A 3 36.37 70.19 -24.01
C ARG A 3 36.02 69.41 -22.72
N CYS A 4 34.77 68.91 -22.62
CA CYS A 4 34.38 67.90 -21.63
C CYS A 4 34.79 66.50 -22.14
N VAL A 5 35.56 65.79 -21.31
CA VAL A 5 35.91 64.39 -21.50
C VAL A 5 34.95 63.56 -20.70
N ASN A 6 34.15 62.75 -21.39
CA ASN A 6 33.27 61.72 -20.76
C ASN A 6 34.08 60.49 -20.46
N VAL A 7 34.17 60.12 -19.19
CA VAL A 7 34.70 58.84 -18.73
C VAL A 7 33.52 57.88 -18.56
N CYS A 8 33.48 56.86 -19.44
CA CYS A 8 32.50 55.78 -19.37
C CYS A 8 33.04 54.68 -18.43
N ALA A 9 32.43 54.51 -17.28
CA ALA A 9 32.74 53.41 -16.35
C ALA A 9 31.97 52.15 -16.77
N LEU A 10 32.67 51.13 -17.24
CA LEU A 10 32.12 49.79 -17.45
C LEU A 10 31.97 49.09 -16.09
N VAL A 11 30.74 48.85 -15.71
CA VAL A 11 30.40 47.96 -14.57
C VAL A 11 30.25 46.56 -15.14
N THR A 12 31.26 45.69 -14.94
CA THR A 12 31.19 44.27 -15.22
C THR A 12 30.39 43.57 -14.11
N CYS A 13 29.15 43.17 -14.44
CA CYS A 13 28.32 42.36 -13.59
C CYS A 13 28.74 40.87 -13.73
N ALA A 14 29.46 40.34 -12.75
CA ALA A 14 29.80 38.93 -12.70
C ALA A 14 28.56 38.15 -12.19
N MET A 15 27.86 37.47 -13.10
CA MET A 15 26.84 36.47 -12.72
C MET A 15 27.57 35.25 -12.15
N VAL A 16 27.45 35.07 -10.85
CA VAL A 16 27.78 33.78 -10.20
C VAL A 16 26.61 32.85 -10.43
N ALA A 17 26.75 31.97 -11.42
CA ALA A 17 25.83 30.85 -11.62
C ALA A 17 26.07 29.82 -10.52
N SER A 18 25.21 29.84 -9.50
CA SER A 18 25.16 28.77 -8.51
C SER A 18 24.59 27.50 -9.17
N PHE A 19 25.45 26.61 -9.58
CA PHE A 19 25.08 25.24 -9.96
C PHE A 19 24.64 24.53 -8.68
N VAL A 20 23.31 24.45 -8.44
CA VAL A 20 22.73 23.50 -7.51
C VAL A 20 22.88 22.13 -8.16
N LEU A 21 23.92 21.41 -7.75
CA LEU A 21 24.05 19.99 -8.03
C LEU A 21 22.90 19.25 -7.32
N ASN A 22 21.83 19.00 -8.09
CA ASN A 22 20.81 18.08 -7.71
C ASN A 22 21.46 16.68 -7.71
N ARG A 23 21.97 16.24 -6.55
CA ARG A 23 22.37 14.86 -6.36
C ARG A 23 21.10 14.01 -6.42
N SER A 24 20.70 13.59 -7.62
CA SER A 24 19.94 12.37 -7.77
C SER A 24 20.78 11.27 -7.13
N SER A 25 20.27 10.61 -6.11
CA SER A 25 20.85 9.40 -5.54
C SER A 25 20.72 8.28 -6.59
N GLY A 26 21.54 8.32 -7.63
CA GLY A 26 21.77 7.18 -8.50
C GLY A 26 22.46 6.12 -7.65
N ALA A 27 21.75 5.04 -7.34
CA ALA A 27 22.40 3.84 -6.85
C ALA A 27 23.42 3.40 -7.91
N GLU A 28 24.64 3.14 -7.50
CA GLU A 28 25.66 2.55 -8.38
C GLU A 28 25.10 1.26 -8.97
N GLU A 29 25.19 1.10 -10.30
CA GLU A 29 24.82 -0.15 -10.97
C GLU A 29 25.65 -1.30 -10.37
N GLY A 30 24.98 -2.27 -9.73
CA GLY A 30 25.59 -3.47 -9.16
C GLY A 30 25.55 -3.61 -7.63
N GLN A 31 25.08 -2.60 -6.88
CA GLN A 31 24.97 -2.74 -5.44
C GLN A 31 23.60 -3.35 -5.07
N ILE A 32 23.61 -4.50 -4.35
CA ILE A 32 22.42 -5.14 -3.81
C ILE A 32 21.81 -4.22 -2.74
N ARG A 33 20.53 -3.91 -2.89
CA ARG A 33 19.76 -3.11 -1.94
C ARG A 33 19.22 -3.99 -0.80
N LYS A 34 19.41 -3.53 0.41
CA LYS A 34 19.07 -4.25 1.63
C LYS A 34 17.67 -3.91 2.10
N LEU A 35 16.87 -4.92 2.36
CA LEU A 35 15.49 -4.78 2.83
C LEU A 35 15.38 -5.20 4.30
N GLY A 36 14.54 -4.45 5.04
CA GLY A 36 14.15 -4.76 6.41
C GLY A 36 12.68 -5.14 6.50
N LEU A 37 12.37 -6.08 7.38
CA LEU A 37 11.02 -6.52 7.70
C LEU A 37 10.61 -5.99 9.08
N ILE A 38 9.41 -5.43 9.19
CA ILE A 38 8.78 -5.04 10.46
C ILE A 38 7.51 -5.86 10.66
N GLY A 39 7.38 -6.52 11.82
CA GLY A 39 6.24 -7.39 12.11
C GLY A 39 6.46 -8.80 11.55
N LEU A 40 7.02 -9.69 12.42
CA LEU A 40 7.35 -11.06 12.01
C LEU A 40 6.27 -12.04 12.49
N ASP A 41 5.00 -11.72 12.19
CA ASP A 41 3.81 -12.43 12.69
C ASP A 41 2.88 -12.94 11.57
N THR A 42 3.32 -12.86 10.32
CA THR A 42 2.60 -13.35 9.13
C THR A 42 3.45 -14.31 8.31
N SER A 43 2.81 -15.22 7.58
CA SER A 43 3.50 -16.11 6.63
C SER A 43 4.14 -15.35 5.45
N HIS A 44 3.74 -14.09 5.21
CA HIS A 44 4.30 -13.26 4.15
C HIS A 44 5.79 -12.99 4.37
N VAL A 45 6.25 -12.76 5.60
CA VAL A 45 7.67 -12.52 5.88
C VAL A 45 8.58 -13.68 5.43
N ILE A 46 8.09 -14.92 5.53
CA ILE A 46 8.82 -16.09 5.03
C ILE A 46 8.72 -16.16 3.51
N ALA A 47 7.51 -16.06 2.96
CA ALA A 47 7.28 -16.19 1.53
C ALA A 47 7.99 -15.09 0.71
N PHE A 48 7.96 -13.83 1.19
CA PHE A 48 8.63 -12.73 0.51
C PHE A 48 10.16 -12.86 0.60
N THR A 49 10.68 -13.23 1.78
CA THR A 49 12.11 -13.53 1.95
C THR A 49 12.57 -14.64 1.00
N ASP A 50 11.80 -15.73 0.90
CA ASP A 50 12.15 -16.86 0.02
C ASP A 50 12.15 -16.49 -1.47
N ILE A 51 11.26 -15.58 -1.88
CA ILE A 51 11.19 -15.10 -3.27
C ILE A 51 12.36 -14.15 -3.56
N ILE A 52 12.67 -13.21 -2.65
CA ILE A 52 13.69 -12.19 -2.86
C ILE A 52 15.09 -12.80 -2.73
N ASN A 53 15.34 -13.61 -1.70
CA ASN A 53 16.64 -14.21 -1.42
C ASN A 53 16.85 -15.56 -2.14
N ALA A 54 16.02 -15.88 -3.13
CA ALA A 54 16.20 -17.09 -3.91
C ALA A 54 17.56 -17.09 -4.62
N LYS A 55 18.28 -18.22 -4.59
CA LYS A 55 19.61 -18.35 -5.24
C LYS A 55 19.58 -18.13 -6.74
N ASP A 56 18.42 -18.38 -7.35
CA ASP A 56 18.12 -18.21 -8.77
C ASP A 56 17.22 -16.99 -9.01
N ALA A 57 17.27 -16.00 -8.11
CA ALA A 57 16.54 -14.74 -8.31
C ALA A 57 17.03 -14.05 -9.59
N GLU A 58 16.08 -13.64 -10.43
CA GLU A 58 16.34 -13.01 -11.72
C GLU A 58 15.67 -11.65 -11.85
N GLY A 59 16.12 -10.86 -12.80
CA GLY A 59 15.57 -9.54 -13.09
C GLY A 59 15.68 -8.61 -11.89
N VAL A 60 14.61 -7.87 -11.58
CA VAL A 60 14.63 -6.92 -10.47
C VAL A 60 14.83 -7.57 -9.10
N LEU A 61 14.43 -8.83 -8.93
CA LEU A 61 14.60 -9.54 -7.64
C LEU A 61 16.08 -9.69 -7.28
N ALA A 62 16.96 -9.94 -8.24
CA ALA A 62 18.40 -10.10 -8.03
C ALA A 62 19.10 -8.82 -7.55
N GLU A 63 18.42 -7.68 -7.56
CA GLU A 63 18.96 -6.39 -7.07
C GLU A 63 18.67 -6.14 -5.58
N PHE A 64 17.99 -7.07 -4.91
CA PHE A 64 17.53 -6.91 -3.53
C PHE A 64 17.86 -8.11 -2.67
N GLU A 65 18.01 -7.86 -1.37
CA GLU A 65 18.20 -8.89 -0.35
C GLU A 65 17.48 -8.48 0.95
N VAL A 66 16.67 -9.37 1.50
CA VAL A 66 16.16 -9.23 2.86
C VAL A 66 17.29 -9.60 3.82
N VAL A 67 17.69 -8.66 4.68
CA VAL A 67 18.85 -8.85 5.58
C VAL A 67 18.53 -8.61 7.06
N ALA A 68 17.39 -7.97 7.36
CA ALA A 68 17.07 -7.51 8.70
C ALA A 68 15.59 -7.73 9.02
N GLY A 69 15.29 -7.94 10.30
CA GLY A 69 13.92 -8.07 10.79
C GLY A 69 13.75 -7.51 12.20
N TYR A 70 12.59 -6.93 12.47
CA TYR A 70 12.13 -6.53 13.78
C TYR A 70 10.85 -7.28 14.13
N PRO A 71 10.86 -8.15 15.16
CA PRO A 71 9.68 -8.88 15.59
C PRO A 71 8.69 -7.92 16.26
N ASN A 72 7.44 -8.01 15.85
CA ASN A 72 6.34 -7.32 16.50
C ASN A 72 5.10 -8.20 16.39
N GLY A 73 4.21 -8.12 17.36
CA GLY A 73 2.93 -8.81 17.38
C GLY A 73 1.97 -8.11 18.33
N MET A 74 0.68 -8.36 18.14
CA MET A 74 -0.39 -7.79 18.97
C MET A 74 -0.83 -8.84 20.00
N PRO A 75 -0.58 -8.63 21.31
CA PRO A 75 -0.87 -9.62 22.35
C PRO A 75 -2.33 -10.02 22.47
N ASP A 76 -3.25 -9.12 22.11
CA ASP A 76 -4.70 -9.35 22.11
C ASP A 76 -5.24 -10.00 20.82
N ASN A 77 -4.35 -10.21 19.81
CA ASN A 77 -4.68 -10.90 18.56
C ASN A 77 -3.90 -12.23 18.47
N PRO A 78 -4.54 -13.39 18.76
CA PRO A 78 -3.86 -14.69 18.68
C PRO A 78 -3.29 -15.02 17.29
N SER A 79 -3.91 -14.51 16.23
CA SER A 79 -3.43 -14.70 14.84
C SER A 79 -2.14 -13.95 14.56
N SER A 80 -1.81 -12.95 15.37
CA SER A 80 -0.54 -12.23 15.39
C SER A 80 0.41 -12.86 16.39
N TRP A 81 0.08 -12.77 17.69
CA TRP A 81 0.98 -13.08 18.79
C TRP A 81 1.59 -14.47 18.75
N ASN A 82 0.77 -15.48 18.45
CA ASN A 82 1.20 -16.88 18.49
C ASN A 82 2.21 -17.26 17.39
N ARG A 83 2.45 -16.38 16.42
CA ARG A 83 3.33 -16.65 15.27
C ARG A 83 4.69 -15.96 15.36
N VAL A 84 4.82 -14.91 16.19
CA VAL A 84 6.02 -14.07 16.26
C VAL A 84 7.29 -14.89 16.48
N GLU A 85 7.30 -15.75 17.50
CA GLU A 85 8.49 -16.54 17.83
C GLU A 85 8.86 -17.53 16.73
N GLU A 86 7.86 -18.23 16.18
CA GLU A 86 8.09 -19.21 15.12
C GLU A 86 8.68 -18.55 13.87
N TYR A 87 8.10 -17.44 13.40
CA TYR A 87 8.60 -16.78 12.19
C TYR A 87 9.91 -16.05 12.42
N THR A 88 10.12 -15.47 13.60
CA THR A 88 11.40 -14.88 13.99
C THR A 88 12.51 -15.93 13.97
N SER A 89 12.27 -17.13 14.54
CA SER A 89 13.24 -18.23 14.51
C SER A 89 13.55 -18.67 13.08
N LYS A 90 12.51 -18.88 12.25
CA LYS A 90 12.69 -19.26 10.83
C LYS A 90 13.51 -18.23 10.03
N LEU A 91 13.30 -16.94 10.27
CA LEU A 91 14.06 -15.88 9.61
C LEU A 91 15.51 -15.85 10.10
N ARG A 92 15.73 -16.05 11.40
CA ARG A 92 17.09 -16.17 11.97
C ARG A 92 17.86 -17.35 11.35
N ASP A 93 17.20 -18.50 11.16
CA ASP A 93 17.77 -19.68 10.49
C ASP A 93 18.12 -19.42 9.02
N LYS A 94 17.43 -18.48 8.37
CA LYS A 94 17.75 -18.00 7.01
C LYS A 94 18.86 -16.95 6.96
N GLY A 95 19.47 -16.61 8.12
CA GLY A 95 20.54 -15.62 8.20
C GLY A 95 20.08 -14.16 8.33
N ILE A 96 18.79 -13.92 8.50
CA ILE A 96 18.24 -12.57 8.70
C ILE A 96 18.62 -12.09 10.12
N LYS A 97 19.24 -10.91 10.19
CA LYS A 97 19.60 -10.30 11.48
C LYS A 97 18.36 -9.74 12.16
N ILE A 98 18.10 -10.18 13.37
CA ILE A 98 16.96 -9.72 14.17
C ILE A 98 17.43 -8.61 15.11
N PHE A 99 16.65 -7.52 15.14
CA PHE A 99 16.88 -6.32 15.95
C PHE A 99 15.82 -6.18 17.03
N ASP A 100 16.19 -5.53 18.14
CA ASP A 100 15.28 -5.32 19.28
C ASP A 100 14.41 -4.08 19.09
N THR A 101 14.80 -3.16 18.21
CA THR A 101 14.04 -1.95 17.86
C THR A 101 14.07 -1.67 16.36
N ILE A 102 13.04 -0.95 15.88
CA ILE A 102 12.99 -0.47 14.49
C ILE A 102 14.15 0.49 14.23
N GLU A 103 14.43 1.38 15.19
CA GLU A 103 15.47 2.40 15.10
C GLU A 103 16.87 1.79 14.93
N GLU A 104 17.16 0.68 15.62
CA GLU A 104 18.41 -0.06 15.44
C GLU A 104 18.51 -0.75 14.08
N MET A 105 17.39 -1.21 13.53
CA MET A 105 17.35 -1.87 12.22
C MET A 105 17.56 -0.90 11.06
N LEU A 106 16.93 0.30 11.12
CA LEU A 106 16.86 1.24 9.99
C LEU A 106 18.21 1.65 9.38
N PRO A 107 19.32 1.83 10.13
CA PRO A 107 20.63 2.14 9.54
C PRO A 107 21.20 1.03 8.65
N HIS A 108 20.70 -0.19 8.75
CA HIS A 108 21.21 -1.36 8.04
C HIS A 108 20.49 -1.69 6.74
N VAL A 109 19.41 -0.96 6.40
CA VAL A 109 18.53 -1.26 5.27
C VAL A 109 18.29 -0.04 4.40
N ASP A 110 17.95 -0.25 3.13
CA ASP A 110 17.67 0.79 2.15
C ASP A 110 16.17 1.06 2.00
N ALA A 111 15.33 0.04 2.22
CA ALA A 111 13.89 0.12 2.19
C ALA A 111 13.26 -0.88 3.18
N VAL A 112 11.98 -0.70 3.48
CA VAL A 112 11.28 -1.46 4.52
C VAL A 112 9.97 -2.03 4.01
N LEU A 113 9.71 -3.30 4.37
CA LEU A 113 8.40 -3.92 4.28
C LEU A 113 7.80 -3.98 5.69
N ILE A 114 6.66 -3.33 5.89
CA ILE A 114 5.87 -3.45 7.12
C ILE A 114 4.88 -4.59 6.89
N GLU A 115 5.07 -5.69 7.61
CA GLU A 115 4.39 -6.96 7.39
C GLU A 115 3.53 -7.38 8.60
N SER A 116 3.41 -6.55 9.64
CA SER A 116 2.54 -6.87 10.78
C SER A 116 1.16 -7.28 10.28
N VAL A 117 0.66 -8.45 10.69
CA VAL A 117 -0.64 -8.95 10.20
C VAL A 117 -1.80 -8.09 10.69
N ASP A 118 -1.62 -7.42 11.83
CA ASP A 118 -2.57 -6.48 12.43
C ASP A 118 -2.26 -5.05 11.95
N GLY A 119 -3.26 -4.38 11.40
CA GLY A 119 -3.09 -3.02 10.87
C GLY A 119 -2.98 -1.92 11.93
N ARG A 120 -3.28 -2.20 13.20
CA ARG A 120 -3.27 -1.21 14.29
C ARG A 120 -1.89 -0.58 14.56
N PRO A 121 -0.76 -1.31 14.55
CA PRO A 121 0.56 -0.73 14.75
C PRO A 121 1.14 -0.03 13.53
N HIS A 122 0.56 -0.16 12.34
CA HIS A 122 1.18 0.29 11.08
C HIS A 122 1.47 1.79 11.04
N LEU A 123 0.59 2.66 11.58
CA LEU A 123 0.86 4.09 11.61
C LEU A 123 2.14 4.41 12.40
N GLU A 124 2.32 3.83 13.60
CA GLU A 124 3.49 4.10 14.42
C GLU A 124 4.77 3.50 13.81
N GLN A 125 4.67 2.31 13.22
CA GLN A 125 5.77 1.69 12.49
C GLN A 125 6.18 2.53 11.28
N ALA A 126 5.20 2.97 10.47
CA ALA A 126 5.44 3.82 9.31
C ALA A 126 6.05 5.17 9.71
N ARG A 127 5.62 5.80 10.80
CA ARG A 127 6.19 7.06 11.30
C ARG A 127 7.70 6.95 11.54
N LYS A 128 8.16 5.88 12.17
CA LYS A 128 9.58 5.63 12.42
C LYS A 128 10.37 5.48 11.13
N VAL A 129 9.84 4.73 10.17
CA VAL A 129 10.46 4.51 8.85
C VAL A 129 10.46 5.80 8.01
N ILE A 130 9.36 6.57 8.03
CA ILE A 130 9.24 7.87 7.36
C ILE A 130 10.27 8.86 7.92
N SER A 131 10.44 8.91 9.25
CA SER A 131 11.44 9.77 9.90
C SER A 131 12.87 9.42 9.45
N ALA A 132 13.16 8.16 9.19
CA ALA A 132 14.42 7.69 8.62
C ALA A 132 14.51 7.85 7.09
N ARG A 133 13.49 8.40 6.44
CA ARG A 133 13.40 8.64 4.99
C ARG A 133 13.63 7.40 4.13
N LYS A 134 13.14 6.25 4.59
CA LYS A 134 13.22 4.98 3.82
C LYS A 134 11.93 4.74 3.06
N PRO A 135 11.98 4.29 1.78
CA PRO A 135 10.80 3.81 1.06
C PRO A 135 10.10 2.67 1.78
N ILE A 136 8.77 2.63 1.69
CA ILE A 136 7.96 1.69 2.47
C ILE A 136 6.95 0.96 1.58
N PHE A 137 6.92 -0.36 1.68
CA PHE A 137 5.75 -1.17 1.38
C PHE A 137 5.05 -1.52 2.68
N ILE A 138 3.73 -1.40 2.73
CA ILE A 138 2.90 -1.82 3.86
C ILE A 138 1.98 -2.93 3.39
N ASP A 139 2.08 -4.12 4.00
CA ASP A 139 1.18 -5.22 3.69
C ASP A 139 -0.27 -4.89 4.09
N LYS A 140 -1.20 -5.63 3.56
CA LYS A 140 -2.62 -5.47 3.86
C LYS A 140 -2.97 -6.00 5.28
N PRO A 141 -3.87 -5.33 5.98
CA PRO A 141 -4.45 -4.03 5.66
C PRO A 141 -3.43 -2.91 5.91
N MET A 142 -3.41 -1.87 5.07
CA MET A 142 -2.47 -0.74 5.24
C MET A 142 -2.55 -0.08 6.62
N ALA A 143 -3.73 -0.10 7.23
CA ALA A 143 -3.98 0.30 8.61
C ALA A 143 -5.30 -0.31 9.10
N ALA A 144 -5.62 -0.14 10.38
CA ALA A 144 -6.91 -0.58 10.95
C ALA A 144 -8.03 0.47 10.85
N SER A 145 -7.78 1.62 10.20
CA SER A 145 -8.77 2.66 9.94
C SER A 145 -8.39 3.49 8.72
N LEU A 146 -9.39 4.06 8.03
CA LEU A 146 -9.16 5.02 6.95
C LEU A 146 -8.45 6.29 7.45
N CYS A 147 -8.74 6.72 8.68
CA CYS A 147 -8.04 7.82 9.33
C CYS A 147 -6.51 7.59 9.33
N ASP A 148 -6.07 6.40 9.73
CA ASP A 148 -4.64 6.07 9.78
C ASP A 148 -4.02 5.88 8.39
N VAL A 149 -4.77 5.39 7.41
CA VAL A 149 -4.35 5.35 6.00
C VAL A 149 -4.07 6.77 5.49
N LEU A 150 -4.98 7.72 5.74
CA LEU A 150 -4.80 9.13 5.36
C LEU A 150 -3.58 9.76 6.04
N LEU A 151 -3.36 9.45 7.32
CA LEU A 151 -2.20 9.94 8.07
C LEU A 151 -0.88 9.38 7.55
N ILE A 152 -0.82 8.10 7.25
CA ILE A 152 0.39 7.48 6.67
C ILE A 152 0.75 8.16 5.35
N PHE A 153 -0.21 8.34 4.45
CA PHE A 153 0.05 9.02 3.18
C PHE A 153 0.46 10.48 3.38
N ARG A 154 -0.22 11.23 4.26
CA ARG A 154 0.12 12.63 4.56
C ARG A 154 1.54 12.77 5.09
N LEU A 155 1.93 12.00 6.09
CA LEU A 155 3.27 12.03 6.68
C LEU A 155 4.35 11.62 5.66
N ALA A 156 4.06 10.62 4.84
CA ALA A 156 4.96 10.18 3.79
C ALA A 156 5.18 11.24 2.71
N GLU A 157 4.11 11.93 2.27
CA GLU A 157 4.18 13.04 1.31
C GLU A 157 4.97 14.24 1.85
N GLU A 158 4.72 14.67 3.08
CA GLU A 158 5.44 15.75 3.74
C GLU A 158 6.94 15.44 3.85
N ALA A 159 7.28 14.19 4.16
CA ALA A 159 8.67 13.72 4.21
C ALA A 159 9.27 13.38 2.84
N LYS A 160 8.47 13.36 1.75
CA LYS A 160 8.85 12.91 0.41
C LYS A 160 9.36 11.46 0.41
N VAL A 161 8.73 10.61 1.21
CA VAL A 161 9.00 9.17 1.29
C VAL A 161 7.96 8.44 0.45
N PRO A 162 8.35 7.67 -0.56
CA PRO A 162 7.40 6.88 -1.33
C PRO A 162 6.84 5.72 -0.50
N VAL A 163 5.54 5.50 -0.59
CA VAL A 163 4.81 4.43 0.11
C VAL A 163 3.69 3.88 -0.76
N PHE A 164 3.47 2.57 -0.69
CA PHE A 164 2.24 1.95 -1.19
C PHE A 164 1.87 0.71 -0.39
N SER A 165 0.64 0.29 -0.55
CA SER A 165 0.09 -0.95 0.01
C SER A 165 -0.73 -1.67 -1.04
N SER A 166 -0.78 -2.99 -0.99
CA SER A 166 -1.63 -3.79 -1.88
C SER A 166 -1.78 -5.23 -1.39
N SER A 167 -2.86 -5.87 -1.78
CA SER A 167 -2.97 -7.32 -1.77
C SER A 167 -2.26 -7.94 -2.98
N SER A 168 -1.72 -9.15 -2.82
CA SER A 168 -1.13 -9.93 -3.92
C SER A 168 -2.11 -10.20 -5.07
N LEU A 169 -3.41 -10.25 -4.80
CA LEU A 169 -4.43 -10.47 -5.82
C LEU A 169 -4.47 -9.39 -6.90
N ARG A 170 -4.14 -8.15 -6.56
CA ARG A 170 -4.06 -7.06 -7.54
C ARG A 170 -3.20 -7.42 -8.74
N PHE A 171 -2.11 -8.12 -8.52
CA PHE A 171 -1.11 -8.42 -9.55
C PHE A 171 -1.28 -9.78 -10.21
N SER A 172 -2.39 -10.49 -9.94
CA SER A 172 -2.76 -11.68 -10.71
C SER A 172 -3.02 -11.32 -12.17
N SER A 173 -2.46 -12.10 -13.09
CA SER A 173 -2.42 -11.79 -14.52
C SER A 173 -3.81 -11.58 -15.14
N GLY A 174 -4.79 -12.41 -14.73
CA GLY A 174 -6.16 -12.31 -15.22
C GLY A 174 -6.86 -11.02 -14.82
N PHE A 175 -6.68 -10.54 -13.58
CA PHE A 175 -7.26 -9.27 -13.14
C PHE A 175 -6.57 -8.08 -13.81
N GLN A 176 -5.25 -8.15 -13.98
CA GLN A 176 -4.49 -7.13 -14.71
C GLN A 176 -4.89 -7.06 -16.19
N ALA A 177 -5.17 -8.20 -16.82
CA ALA A 177 -5.66 -8.22 -18.21
C ALA A 177 -7.01 -7.52 -18.35
N VAL A 178 -7.93 -7.68 -17.39
CA VAL A 178 -9.21 -6.93 -17.38
C VAL A 178 -8.95 -5.43 -17.21
N ARG A 179 -8.10 -5.04 -16.22
CA ARG A 179 -7.74 -3.63 -15.97
C ARG A 179 -7.18 -2.94 -17.21
N LYS A 180 -6.38 -3.65 -18.00
CA LYS A 180 -5.75 -3.15 -19.23
C LYS A 180 -6.64 -3.22 -20.46
N GLY A 181 -7.84 -3.81 -20.36
CA GLY A 181 -8.73 -4.05 -21.52
C GLY A 181 -8.29 -5.18 -22.44
N GLU A 182 -7.31 -6.01 -22.02
CA GLU A 182 -6.73 -7.10 -22.82
C GLU A 182 -7.52 -8.41 -22.70
N ALA A 183 -8.48 -8.50 -21.77
CA ALA A 183 -9.23 -9.73 -21.49
C ALA A 183 -10.47 -9.92 -22.41
N GLY A 184 -10.74 -9.01 -23.35
CA GLY A 184 -11.83 -9.12 -24.32
C GLY A 184 -13.24 -9.00 -23.73
N PHE A 185 -13.40 -8.34 -22.58
CA PHE A 185 -14.72 -8.04 -22.01
C PHE A 185 -15.34 -6.75 -22.56
N GLY A 186 -14.55 -5.94 -23.28
CA GLY A 186 -14.95 -4.58 -23.63
C GLY A 186 -15.03 -3.69 -22.37
N THR A 187 -15.98 -2.76 -22.35
CA THR A 187 -16.23 -1.93 -21.16
C THR A 187 -16.91 -2.75 -20.07
N VAL A 188 -16.30 -2.82 -18.89
CA VAL A 188 -16.88 -3.49 -17.73
C VAL A 188 -18.11 -2.72 -17.26
N LYS A 189 -19.26 -3.37 -17.18
CA LYS A 189 -20.53 -2.83 -16.69
C LYS A 189 -20.79 -3.24 -15.25
N ARG A 190 -20.44 -4.49 -14.92
CA ARG A 190 -20.60 -5.06 -13.59
C ARG A 190 -19.42 -6.00 -13.29
N CYS A 191 -18.97 -5.95 -12.04
CA CYS A 191 -17.96 -6.87 -11.50
C CYS A 191 -18.45 -7.43 -10.17
N VAL A 192 -18.36 -8.76 -10.02
CA VAL A 192 -18.54 -9.45 -8.74
C VAL A 192 -17.19 -10.05 -8.36
N ALA A 193 -16.52 -9.48 -7.38
CA ALA A 193 -15.26 -10.00 -6.86
C ALA A 193 -15.47 -10.65 -5.49
N TRP A 194 -14.67 -11.67 -5.18
CA TRP A 194 -14.81 -12.39 -3.90
C TRP A 194 -13.48 -12.82 -3.30
N SER A 195 -13.53 -12.97 -1.98
CA SER A 195 -12.52 -13.61 -1.15
C SER A 195 -13.19 -14.25 0.07
N PRO A 196 -12.47 -15.07 0.86
CA PRO A 196 -12.94 -15.42 2.19
C PRO A 196 -13.24 -14.16 3.00
N LEU A 197 -14.21 -14.26 3.92
CA LEU A 197 -14.56 -13.19 4.85
C LEU A 197 -14.43 -13.74 6.27
N HIS A 198 -13.21 -13.61 6.83
CA HIS A 198 -12.97 -13.88 8.24
C HIS A 198 -12.99 -12.55 8.99
N ILE A 199 -13.83 -12.48 10.02
CA ILE A 199 -13.95 -11.29 10.88
C ILE A 199 -12.89 -11.38 11.97
N GLU A 200 -12.15 -10.31 12.17
CA GLU A 200 -11.23 -10.11 13.28
C GLU A 200 -11.80 -8.99 14.16
N PRO A 201 -12.07 -9.25 15.48
CA PRO A 201 -12.84 -8.31 16.31
C PRO A 201 -12.22 -6.92 16.50
N HIS A 202 -10.92 -6.77 16.27
CA HIS A 202 -10.19 -5.52 16.44
C HIS A 202 -10.11 -4.67 15.16
N HIS A 203 -10.70 -5.15 14.06
CA HIS A 203 -10.71 -4.49 12.76
C HIS A 203 -12.13 -4.29 12.24
N PRO A 204 -12.36 -3.30 11.36
CA PRO A 204 -13.56 -3.25 10.54
C PRO A 204 -13.74 -4.55 9.75
N ASP A 205 -14.99 -4.95 9.52
CA ASP A 205 -15.35 -6.29 9.02
C ASP A 205 -14.54 -6.76 7.79
N LEU A 206 -14.35 -5.86 6.81
CA LEU A 206 -13.71 -6.21 5.54
C LEU A 206 -12.19 -6.09 5.56
N PHE A 207 -11.60 -5.42 6.54
CA PHE A 207 -10.16 -5.09 6.56
C PHE A 207 -9.27 -6.31 6.70
N TRP A 208 -9.73 -7.35 7.43
CA TRP A 208 -8.89 -8.51 7.74
C TRP A 208 -8.68 -9.45 6.55
N TYR A 209 -9.77 -9.95 5.95
CA TYR A 209 -9.73 -10.86 4.81
C TYR A 209 -10.54 -10.37 3.61
N GLY A 210 -11.64 -9.68 3.84
CA GLY A 210 -12.49 -9.11 2.79
C GLY A 210 -11.74 -8.15 1.87
N ILE A 211 -10.70 -7.49 2.40
CA ILE A 211 -9.82 -6.60 1.65
C ILE A 211 -9.26 -7.25 0.37
N HIS A 212 -9.00 -8.55 0.35
CA HIS A 212 -8.52 -9.24 -0.86
C HIS A 212 -9.53 -9.18 -2.02
N GLY A 213 -10.81 -9.40 -1.73
CA GLY A 213 -11.87 -9.30 -2.73
C GLY A 213 -12.15 -7.85 -3.12
N VAL A 214 -12.09 -6.92 -2.15
CA VAL A 214 -12.24 -5.48 -2.44
C VAL A 214 -11.05 -4.97 -3.29
N GLU A 215 -9.83 -5.42 -3.03
CA GLU A 215 -8.65 -5.12 -3.85
C GLU A 215 -8.83 -5.63 -5.29
N THR A 216 -9.36 -6.86 -5.46
CA THR A 216 -9.69 -7.40 -6.77
C THR A 216 -10.76 -6.56 -7.47
N LEU A 217 -11.80 -6.15 -6.73
CA LEU A 217 -12.85 -5.28 -7.25
C LEU A 217 -12.29 -3.96 -7.76
N TYR A 218 -11.47 -3.27 -6.96
CA TYR A 218 -10.84 -2.00 -7.35
C TYR A 218 -9.79 -2.16 -8.45
N THR A 219 -9.10 -3.29 -8.52
CA THR A 219 -8.22 -3.59 -9.66
C THR A 219 -8.97 -3.55 -10.98
N ILE A 220 -10.20 -4.10 -11.00
CA ILE A 220 -11.02 -4.20 -12.20
C ILE A 220 -11.83 -2.92 -12.47
N MET A 221 -12.46 -2.37 -11.43
CA MET A 221 -13.38 -1.24 -11.55
C MET A 221 -12.69 0.12 -11.53
N GLY A 222 -11.50 0.22 -10.90
CA GLY A 222 -10.85 1.51 -10.61
C GLY A 222 -11.64 2.34 -9.60
N THR A 223 -11.22 3.59 -9.43
CA THR A 223 -11.88 4.58 -8.56
C THR A 223 -13.18 5.11 -9.15
N GLY A 224 -13.95 5.83 -8.32
CA GLY A 224 -15.18 6.52 -8.70
C GLY A 224 -16.45 5.89 -8.14
N CYS A 225 -16.34 5.04 -7.11
CA CYS A 225 -17.49 4.58 -6.34
C CYS A 225 -18.14 5.77 -5.62
N GLN A 226 -19.47 5.90 -5.75
CA GLN A 226 -20.23 6.98 -5.11
C GLN A 226 -20.99 6.54 -3.87
N THR A 227 -21.59 5.35 -3.94
CA THR A 227 -22.42 4.84 -2.84
C THR A 227 -22.14 3.37 -2.61
N VAL A 228 -22.24 2.95 -1.34
CA VAL A 228 -22.04 1.57 -0.89
C VAL A 228 -23.24 1.13 -0.06
N ILE A 229 -23.70 -0.09 -0.31
CA ILE A 229 -24.77 -0.76 0.43
C ILE A 229 -24.26 -2.12 0.90
N ARG A 230 -24.38 -2.42 2.21
CA ARG A 230 -24.21 -3.74 2.76
C ARG A 230 -25.55 -4.49 2.68
N GLU A 231 -25.76 -5.25 1.60
CA GLU A 231 -27.02 -5.96 1.37
C GLU A 231 -27.20 -7.20 2.28
N ALA A 232 -26.08 -7.82 2.67
CA ALA A 232 -26.04 -8.97 3.57
C ALA A 232 -24.71 -9.00 4.32
N GLU A 233 -24.58 -9.88 5.31
CA GLU A 233 -23.35 -10.05 6.10
C GLU A 233 -22.10 -10.24 5.22
N ASN A 234 -22.24 -10.97 4.12
CA ASN A 234 -21.16 -11.31 3.21
C ASN A 234 -21.31 -10.65 1.83
N ARG A 235 -22.15 -9.61 1.67
CA ARG A 235 -22.38 -8.99 0.36
C ARG A 235 -22.43 -7.48 0.46
N VAL A 236 -21.59 -6.82 -0.31
CA VAL A 236 -21.49 -5.36 -0.42
C VAL A 236 -21.61 -4.93 -1.87
N VAL A 237 -22.44 -3.95 -2.14
CA VAL A 237 -22.68 -3.41 -3.50
C VAL A 237 -22.25 -1.95 -3.52
N GLY A 238 -21.40 -1.61 -4.49
CA GLY A 238 -21.00 -0.24 -4.80
C GLY A 238 -21.55 0.20 -6.14
N THR A 239 -21.97 1.47 -6.22
CA THR A 239 -22.39 2.12 -7.46
C THR A 239 -21.36 3.18 -7.84
N TRP A 240 -20.78 3.06 -9.03
CA TRP A 240 -19.83 4.00 -9.59
C TRP A 240 -20.52 5.19 -10.25
N LYS A 241 -19.83 6.32 -10.35
CA LYS A 241 -20.36 7.58 -10.95
C LYS A 241 -20.86 7.45 -12.38
N ASP A 242 -20.37 6.47 -13.12
CA ASP A 242 -20.76 6.16 -14.50
C ASP A 242 -21.88 5.10 -14.61
N GLY A 243 -22.47 4.71 -13.48
CA GLY A 243 -23.56 3.74 -13.39
C GLY A 243 -23.09 2.27 -13.32
N ARG A 244 -21.78 2.01 -13.36
CA ARG A 244 -21.26 0.65 -13.17
C ARG A 244 -21.53 0.14 -11.76
N ILE A 245 -21.68 -1.17 -11.63
CA ILE A 245 -21.98 -1.84 -10.37
C ILE A 245 -20.81 -2.75 -10.01
N GLY A 246 -20.24 -2.54 -8.84
CA GLY A 246 -19.21 -3.40 -8.24
C GLY A 246 -19.78 -4.14 -7.02
N VAL A 247 -19.51 -5.42 -6.92
CA VAL A 247 -20.00 -6.26 -5.82
C VAL A 247 -18.81 -6.99 -5.18
N PHE A 248 -18.70 -6.90 -3.86
CA PHE A 248 -17.89 -7.80 -3.06
C PHE A 248 -18.76 -8.91 -2.48
N GLU A 249 -18.29 -10.16 -2.58
CA GLU A 249 -18.90 -11.31 -1.91
C GLU A 249 -17.90 -12.05 -1.04
N GLY A 250 -18.24 -12.22 0.25
CA GLY A 250 -17.52 -13.10 1.18
C GLY A 250 -17.86 -14.56 0.88
N ARG A 251 -16.98 -15.26 0.19
CA ARG A 251 -17.09 -16.71 -0.12
C ARG A 251 -15.72 -17.36 -0.26
N ASN A 252 -15.67 -18.69 -0.23
CA ASN A 252 -14.41 -19.42 -0.34
C ASN A 252 -13.71 -19.17 -1.69
N GLY A 253 -12.38 -19.14 -1.66
CA GLY A 253 -11.53 -18.90 -2.82
C GLY A 253 -11.45 -17.43 -3.21
N TYR A 254 -10.84 -17.16 -4.35
CA TYR A 254 -10.57 -15.82 -4.89
C TYR A 254 -10.91 -15.78 -6.37
N GLY A 255 -11.53 -14.69 -6.82
CA GLY A 255 -11.85 -14.54 -8.23
C GLY A 255 -12.75 -13.33 -8.48
N ALA A 256 -13.11 -13.17 -9.75
CA ALA A 256 -14.09 -12.18 -10.20
C ALA A 256 -14.94 -12.71 -11.38
N GLU A 257 -16.19 -12.29 -11.40
CA GLU A 257 -17.08 -12.44 -12.56
C GLU A 257 -17.37 -11.06 -13.15
N ILE A 258 -17.20 -10.96 -14.45
CA ILE A 258 -17.31 -9.73 -15.21
C ILE A 258 -18.51 -9.80 -16.15
N GLU A 259 -19.33 -8.75 -16.12
CA GLU A 259 -20.28 -8.45 -17.18
C GLU A 259 -19.75 -7.24 -17.96
N GLY A 260 -19.30 -7.48 -19.17
CA GLY A 260 -18.75 -6.47 -20.06
C GLY A 260 -19.70 -6.12 -21.20
N SER A 261 -19.30 -5.16 -22.03
CA SER A 261 -20.06 -4.78 -23.24
C SER A 261 -19.98 -5.82 -24.36
N GLU A 262 -18.91 -6.64 -24.38
CA GLU A 262 -18.67 -7.61 -25.45
C GLU A 262 -18.93 -9.06 -25.00
N ARG A 263 -18.58 -9.39 -23.75
CA ARG A 263 -18.86 -10.72 -23.17
C ARG A 263 -18.97 -10.66 -21.65
N SER A 264 -19.46 -11.75 -21.07
CA SER A 264 -19.45 -12.00 -19.64
C SER A 264 -18.66 -13.27 -19.33
N GLY A 265 -18.12 -13.39 -18.11
CA GLY A 265 -17.40 -14.58 -17.65
C GLY A 265 -16.46 -14.30 -16.50
N SER A 266 -15.79 -15.35 -16.05
CA SER A 266 -14.82 -15.28 -14.97
C SER A 266 -13.51 -14.65 -15.43
N ALA A 267 -12.84 -13.96 -14.51
CA ALA A 267 -11.51 -13.39 -14.72
C ALA A 267 -10.62 -13.68 -13.52
N GLY A 268 -9.42 -14.15 -13.80
CA GLY A 268 -8.34 -14.30 -12.84
C GLY A 268 -8.62 -15.21 -11.65
N THR A 269 -7.59 -15.46 -10.91
CA THR A 269 -7.58 -16.16 -9.63
C THR A 269 -6.31 -15.79 -8.88
N TYR A 270 -6.09 -16.34 -7.68
CA TYR A 270 -4.86 -16.16 -6.93
C TYR A 270 -3.67 -16.88 -7.59
N GLU A 271 -2.57 -16.17 -7.81
CA GLU A 271 -1.35 -16.66 -8.49
C GLU A 271 -0.11 -16.63 -7.57
N GLY A 272 -0.32 -16.60 -6.26
CA GLY A 272 0.78 -16.53 -5.29
C GLY A 272 1.29 -15.10 -5.06
N TYR A 273 2.45 -14.99 -4.39
CA TYR A 273 3.01 -13.71 -3.97
C TYR A 273 4.03 -13.12 -4.95
N LYS A 274 4.65 -13.96 -5.81
CA LYS A 274 5.74 -13.52 -6.68
C LYS A 274 5.39 -12.30 -7.55
N PRO A 275 4.19 -12.18 -8.14
CA PRO A 275 3.82 -10.98 -8.89
C PRO A 275 3.85 -9.69 -8.05
N LEU A 276 3.32 -9.72 -6.82
CA LEU A 276 3.39 -8.58 -5.89
C LEU A 276 4.84 -8.26 -5.51
N VAL A 277 5.65 -9.26 -5.14
CA VAL A 277 7.04 -9.07 -4.71
C VAL A 277 7.89 -8.44 -5.81
N ILE A 278 7.66 -8.80 -7.08
CA ILE A 278 8.28 -8.14 -8.23
C ILE A 278 7.92 -6.66 -8.28
N GLU A 279 6.67 -6.30 -8.07
CA GLU A 279 6.23 -4.90 -8.08
C GLU A 279 6.75 -4.12 -6.87
N ILE A 280 6.88 -4.74 -5.69
CA ILE A 280 7.56 -4.16 -4.53
C ILE A 280 9.02 -3.82 -4.86
N CYS A 281 9.76 -4.76 -5.45
CA CYS A 281 11.15 -4.52 -5.85
C CYS A 281 11.27 -3.44 -6.95
N LYS A 282 10.37 -3.43 -7.95
CA LYS A 282 10.32 -2.34 -8.94
C LYS A 282 10.05 -0.98 -8.28
N PHE A 283 9.12 -0.94 -7.35
CA PHE A 283 8.81 0.27 -6.58
C PHE A 283 10.04 0.76 -5.80
N PHE A 284 10.72 -0.10 -5.06
CA PHE A 284 11.93 0.27 -4.33
C PHE A 284 13.07 0.70 -5.26
N LYS A 285 13.12 0.18 -6.48
CA LYS A 285 14.09 0.59 -7.50
C LYS A 285 13.81 1.98 -8.06
N THR A 286 12.55 2.28 -8.36
CA THR A 286 12.14 3.47 -9.11
C THR A 286 11.61 4.60 -8.24
N GLY A 287 11.17 4.30 -7.03
CA GLY A 287 10.43 5.23 -6.17
C GLY A 287 8.98 5.50 -6.64
N VAL A 288 8.50 4.79 -7.67
CA VAL A 288 7.16 5.00 -8.25
C VAL A 288 6.20 3.93 -7.75
N PRO A 289 5.19 4.28 -6.94
CA PRO A 289 4.16 3.34 -6.47
C PRO A 289 3.38 2.73 -7.64
N PRO A 290 3.16 1.40 -7.67
CA PRO A 290 2.36 0.75 -8.71
C PRO A 290 0.86 0.93 -8.51
N VAL A 291 0.45 1.40 -7.33
CA VAL A 291 -0.93 1.71 -6.96
C VAL A 291 -1.00 3.17 -6.53
N ALA A 292 -1.91 3.93 -7.14
CA ALA A 292 -2.13 5.33 -6.77
C ALA A 292 -2.73 5.40 -5.36
N LYS A 293 -2.30 6.38 -4.54
CA LYS A 293 -2.81 6.56 -3.18
C LYS A 293 -4.32 6.75 -3.15
N GLU A 294 -4.87 7.45 -4.14
CA GLU A 294 -6.30 7.71 -4.28
C GLU A 294 -7.10 6.41 -4.41
N GLU A 295 -6.54 5.42 -5.09
CA GLU A 295 -7.19 4.11 -5.23
C GLU A 295 -7.16 3.34 -3.90
N THR A 296 -6.06 3.37 -3.18
CA THR A 296 -5.97 2.78 -1.84
C THR A 296 -6.93 3.48 -0.86
N ILE A 297 -6.97 4.80 -0.87
CA ILE A 297 -7.86 5.59 0.00
C ILE A 297 -9.33 5.26 -0.28
N GLU A 298 -9.76 5.24 -1.55
CA GLU A 298 -11.14 4.95 -1.91
C GLU A 298 -11.53 3.49 -1.59
N LEU A 299 -10.58 2.56 -1.77
CA LEU A 299 -10.77 1.15 -1.38
C LEU A 299 -11.05 1.02 0.14
N PHE A 300 -10.30 1.71 0.98
CA PHE A 300 -10.55 1.75 2.42
C PHE A 300 -11.85 2.47 2.78
N ALA A 301 -12.17 3.56 2.07
CA ALA A 301 -13.46 4.25 2.23
C ALA A 301 -14.64 3.36 1.86
N PHE A 302 -14.52 2.52 0.82
CA PHE A 302 -15.53 1.53 0.46
C PHE A 302 -15.78 0.52 1.60
N MET A 303 -14.73 0.04 2.23
CA MET A 303 -14.84 -0.92 3.34
C MET A 303 -15.48 -0.28 4.57
N GLU A 304 -15.08 0.93 4.95
CA GLU A 304 -15.73 1.65 6.07
C GLU A 304 -17.18 2.06 5.74
N ALA A 305 -17.47 2.42 4.47
CA ALA A 305 -18.84 2.67 4.04
C ALA A 305 -19.73 1.41 4.15
N ALA A 306 -19.16 0.23 3.90
CA ALA A 306 -19.87 -1.03 4.07
C ALA A 306 -20.24 -1.30 5.55
N ASP A 307 -19.33 -1.00 6.46
CA ASP A 307 -19.60 -1.13 7.90
C ASP A 307 -20.60 -0.09 8.40
N GLU A 308 -20.52 1.14 7.92
CA GLU A 308 -21.50 2.17 8.23
C GLU A 308 -22.88 1.82 7.66
N SER A 309 -22.94 1.28 6.43
CA SER A 309 -24.20 0.79 5.85
C SER A 309 -24.79 -0.35 6.69
N LYS A 310 -23.98 -1.30 7.16
CA LYS A 310 -24.40 -2.35 8.09
C LYS A 310 -24.99 -1.76 9.37
N ARG A 311 -24.31 -0.78 9.97
CA ARG A 311 -24.77 -0.07 11.18
C ARG A 311 -26.11 0.65 10.97
N LEU A 312 -26.35 1.14 9.76
CA LEU A 312 -27.59 1.83 9.36
C LEU A 312 -28.68 0.86 8.84
N GLY A 313 -28.51 -0.46 9.02
CA GLY A 313 -29.49 -1.45 8.59
C GLY A 313 -29.58 -1.64 7.08
N GLY A 314 -28.46 -1.48 6.36
CA GLY A 314 -28.37 -1.67 4.92
C GLY A 314 -28.74 -0.43 4.11
N GLN A 315 -28.77 0.76 4.71
CA GLN A 315 -28.99 2.00 3.96
C GLN A 315 -27.77 2.37 3.11
N PRO A 316 -27.97 3.03 1.96
CA PRO A 316 -26.89 3.54 1.14
C PRO A 316 -26.02 4.55 1.91
N VAL A 317 -24.69 4.43 1.78
CA VAL A 317 -23.71 5.34 2.35
C VAL A 317 -22.87 5.96 1.24
N ALA A 318 -22.72 7.27 1.23
CA ALA A 318 -21.90 7.97 0.25
C ALA A 318 -20.43 7.88 0.64
N ILE A 319 -19.56 7.56 -0.33
CA ILE A 319 -18.09 7.51 -0.13
C ILE A 319 -17.56 8.86 0.36
N ASP A 320 -18.03 9.98 -0.21
CA ASP A 320 -17.59 11.32 0.17
C ASP A 320 -17.88 11.65 1.65
N GLN A 321 -18.96 11.13 2.23
CA GLN A 321 -19.26 11.30 3.65
C GLN A 321 -18.24 10.57 4.54
N ILE A 322 -17.86 9.36 4.14
CA ILE A 322 -16.86 8.57 4.85
C ILE A 322 -15.49 9.25 4.75
N LEU A 323 -15.11 9.68 3.55
CA LEU A 323 -13.85 10.41 3.34
C LEU A 323 -13.79 11.70 4.16
N ALA A 324 -14.85 12.51 4.16
CA ALA A 324 -14.91 13.75 4.93
C ALA A 324 -14.79 13.51 6.45
N LYS A 325 -15.46 12.47 6.96
CA LYS A 325 -15.37 12.07 8.37
C LYS A 325 -13.94 11.63 8.72
N ALA A 326 -13.37 10.71 7.96
CA ALA A 326 -12.03 10.21 8.19
C ALA A 326 -10.96 11.31 8.07
N GLN A 327 -11.12 12.26 7.14
CA GLN A 327 -10.23 13.41 7.00
C GLN A 327 -10.29 14.31 8.24
N ALA A 328 -11.47 14.60 8.76
CA ALA A 328 -11.61 15.41 9.97
C ALA A 328 -10.99 14.74 11.21
N GLU A 329 -11.07 13.41 11.30
CA GLU A 329 -10.42 12.62 12.34
C GLU A 329 -8.89 12.61 12.16
N ALA A 330 -8.42 12.46 10.93
CA ALA A 330 -6.99 12.50 10.60
C ALA A 330 -6.37 13.88 10.90
N ASP A 331 -7.07 14.97 10.60
CA ASP A 331 -6.59 16.32 10.91
C ASP A 331 -6.42 16.56 12.42
N LYS A 332 -7.37 16.08 13.23
CA LYS A 332 -7.25 16.14 14.69
C LYS A 332 -6.08 15.31 15.22
N LYS A 333 -5.94 14.08 14.74
CA LYS A 333 -4.87 13.16 15.14
C LYS A 333 -3.50 13.69 14.69
N TYR A 334 -3.43 14.31 13.50
CA TYR A 334 -2.21 14.93 13.00
C TYR A 334 -1.73 16.07 13.89
N GLN A 335 -2.62 16.95 14.36
CA GLN A 335 -2.23 18.03 15.29
C GLN A 335 -1.60 17.47 16.57
N LEU A 336 -2.21 16.44 17.16
CA LEU A 336 -1.67 15.79 18.34
C LEU A 336 -0.27 15.19 18.10
N ILE A 337 -0.06 14.60 16.92
CA ILE A 337 1.25 14.05 16.53
C ILE A 337 2.29 15.17 16.37
N SER A 338 1.92 16.28 15.77
CA SER A 338 2.81 17.43 15.51
C SER A 338 3.18 18.18 16.78
N ASP A 339 2.26 18.29 17.74
CA ASP A 339 2.49 18.98 19.02
C ASP A 339 3.41 18.18 19.97
N CYS A 340 3.65 16.89 19.68
CA CYS A 340 4.51 16.00 20.46
C CYS A 340 5.92 15.85 19.87
N GLN A 341 6.23 16.50 18.76
CA GLN A 341 7.55 16.54 18.13
C GLN A 341 8.32 17.82 18.47
#